data_8e1563199df98f8a06289d0bacec5a19
#
_entry.id   8e1563199df98f8a06289d0bacec5a19
#
_cell.length_a   1.000
_cell.length_b   1.000
_cell.length_c   1.000
_cell.angle_alpha   90.00
_cell.angle_beta   90.00
_cell.angle_gamma   90.00
#
_symmetry.space_group_name_H-M   'P 1'
#
loop_
_entity.id
_entity.type
_entity.pdbx_description
1 polymer ?
#
loop_
_entity_poly.entity_id
_entity_poly.type
_entity_poly.pdbx_seq_one_letter_code
_entity_poly.pdbx_strand_id
1 'polypeptide(L)'
;MEKTDHIFHYNNTLTLEAGDTLPGFQLKYTTLGKLNHERNNVVWICHALTGSSDFTGWWIDLFSEKGPFDPSKYFIICANMLGGCYGSTGPLSINPKNGKPYYHNFPVITNRDVVKTFDLLREELKINQIDVLIGGSLGGQQVIEWAIERPDVFKYIIPIATNAAHSPWGIAFNEAQRLAIEADPTWKENDARAGIEGLKAARAIGMISYRQYETFGKTQPEKTFDKLDHFRAATYQRYQGEKLANRFNAYTYYLLSKMMDSHNVGRSRGSVTLALKNVKAKALVVGIENDLLFPTSEQKFLADHLPDAKLEVMTSLYGHDGFLVEFEQLTQIIKQFFKKISNDVLAKHTHAPLNINA
;
A
#
# COMPACT_ATOMS: atom_id res chain seq x y z
N MET A 1 -7.64 -21.17 -10.19
CA MET A 1 -8.38 -20.04 -10.81
C MET A 1 -7.37 -19.12 -11.47
N GLU A 2 -7.69 -18.58 -12.63
CA GLU A 2 -6.82 -17.72 -13.40
C GLU A 2 -7.02 -16.26 -12.99
N LYS A 3 -5.91 -15.49 -12.83
CA LYS A 3 -6.00 -14.07 -12.61
C LYS A 3 -6.43 -13.36 -13.89
N THR A 4 -7.16 -12.28 -13.76
CA THR A 4 -7.63 -11.48 -14.89
C THR A 4 -7.30 -10.01 -14.69
N ASP A 5 -6.71 -9.40 -15.71
CA ASP A 5 -6.42 -7.97 -15.74
C ASP A 5 -7.55 -7.21 -16.42
N HIS A 6 -7.89 -6.05 -15.88
CA HIS A 6 -8.98 -5.20 -16.34
C HIS A 6 -8.55 -3.73 -16.39
N ILE A 7 -9.29 -2.91 -17.13
CA ILE A 7 -9.16 -1.45 -17.12
C ILE A 7 -10.54 -0.85 -16.82
N PHE A 8 -10.60 -0.01 -15.80
CA PHE A 8 -11.73 0.84 -15.49
C PHE A 8 -11.48 2.23 -16.09
N HIS A 9 -12.45 2.79 -16.79
CA HIS A 9 -12.41 4.14 -17.35
C HIS A 9 -13.44 5.01 -16.64
N TYR A 10 -12.98 6.14 -16.10
CA TYR A 10 -13.85 7.19 -15.55
C TYR A 10 -13.76 8.41 -16.45
N ASN A 11 -14.85 8.73 -17.14
CA ASN A 11 -14.88 9.76 -18.19
C ASN A 11 -15.34 11.14 -17.70
N ASN A 12 -15.65 11.27 -16.40
CA ASN A 12 -16.03 12.53 -15.81
C ASN A 12 -14.83 13.24 -15.18
N THR A 13 -14.92 14.54 -14.98
CA THR A 13 -13.89 15.30 -14.29
C THR A 13 -13.77 14.85 -12.82
N LEU A 14 -12.56 14.52 -12.42
CA LEU A 14 -12.20 14.24 -11.03
C LEU A 14 -11.60 15.50 -10.40
N THR A 15 -12.26 16.04 -9.38
CA THR A 15 -11.67 17.11 -8.54
C THR A 15 -10.81 16.46 -7.48
N LEU A 16 -9.55 16.92 -7.40
CA LEU A 16 -8.53 16.45 -6.46
C LEU A 16 -8.58 17.26 -5.14
N GLU A 17 -8.02 16.71 -4.09
CA GLU A 17 -7.97 17.36 -2.77
C GLU A 17 -7.23 18.72 -2.81
N ALA A 18 -6.20 18.83 -3.65
CA ALA A 18 -5.43 20.07 -3.83
C ALA A 18 -6.18 21.16 -4.65
N GLY A 19 -7.38 20.87 -5.17
CA GLY A 19 -8.18 21.79 -5.96
C GLY A 19 -8.00 21.65 -7.49
N ASP A 20 -6.96 20.96 -7.94
CA ASP A 20 -6.76 20.66 -9.36
C ASP A 20 -7.79 19.64 -9.86
N THR A 21 -7.87 19.50 -11.20
CA THR A 21 -8.79 18.56 -11.83
C THR A 21 -8.11 17.67 -12.85
N LEU A 22 -8.56 16.41 -12.92
CA LEU A 22 -8.30 15.50 -14.04
C LEU A 22 -9.57 15.39 -14.89
N PRO A 23 -9.49 15.52 -16.21
CA PRO A 23 -10.67 15.46 -17.10
C PRO A 23 -11.27 14.06 -17.22
N GLY A 24 -10.59 13.06 -16.70
CA GLY A 24 -10.93 11.67 -16.62
C GLY A 24 -9.69 10.88 -16.22
N PHE A 25 -9.87 9.59 -15.89
CA PHE A 25 -8.75 8.69 -15.58
C PHE A 25 -9.11 7.25 -15.93
N GLN A 26 -8.08 6.41 -16.02
CA GLN A 26 -8.25 4.95 -16.01
C GLN A 26 -7.49 4.35 -14.83
N LEU A 27 -8.02 3.22 -14.33
CA LEU A 27 -7.31 2.34 -13.40
C LEU A 27 -7.16 0.96 -14.04
N LYS A 28 -5.93 0.46 -14.14
CA LYS A 28 -5.69 -0.96 -14.36
C LYS A 28 -5.81 -1.68 -13.03
N TYR A 29 -6.58 -2.78 -13.00
CA TYR A 29 -6.74 -3.61 -11.82
C TYR A 29 -6.72 -5.09 -12.17
N THR A 30 -6.34 -5.89 -11.20
CA THR A 30 -6.23 -7.36 -11.34
C THR A 30 -7.18 -8.02 -10.36
N THR A 31 -7.86 -9.09 -10.81
CA THR A 31 -8.79 -9.87 -10.00
C THR A 31 -8.41 -11.34 -9.98
N LEU A 32 -8.78 -12.03 -8.88
CA LEU A 32 -8.68 -13.46 -8.71
C LEU A 32 -9.89 -13.97 -7.93
N GLY A 33 -10.46 -15.11 -8.32
CA GLY A 33 -11.67 -15.65 -7.71
C GLY A 33 -12.96 -15.11 -8.35
N LYS A 34 -14.10 -15.31 -7.68
CA LYS A 34 -15.42 -14.92 -8.19
C LYS A 34 -16.20 -14.12 -7.16
N LEU A 35 -16.77 -13.01 -7.62
CA LEU A 35 -17.69 -12.20 -6.82
C LEU A 35 -19.00 -13.00 -6.62
N ASN A 36 -19.44 -13.12 -5.35
CA ASN A 36 -20.70 -13.80 -5.03
C ASN A 36 -21.91 -12.94 -5.41
N HIS A 37 -23.11 -13.52 -5.30
CA HIS A 37 -24.37 -12.84 -5.66
C HIS A 37 -24.60 -11.60 -4.78
N GLU A 38 -24.30 -11.68 -3.49
CA GLU A 38 -24.45 -10.60 -2.51
C GLU A 38 -23.39 -9.51 -2.65
N ARG A 39 -22.35 -9.73 -3.47
CA ARG A 39 -21.22 -8.81 -3.73
C ARG A 39 -20.53 -8.32 -2.46
N ASN A 40 -20.27 -9.25 -1.53
CA ASN A 40 -19.70 -8.96 -0.21
C ASN A 40 -18.55 -9.88 0.20
N ASN A 41 -18.11 -10.82 -0.66
CA ASN A 41 -16.97 -11.71 -0.42
C ASN A 41 -15.65 -11.12 -0.94
N VAL A 42 -15.44 -9.82 -0.78
CA VAL A 42 -14.35 -9.09 -1.42
C VAL A 42 -13.16 -8.95 -0.48
N VAL A 43 -11.97 -9.30 -0.98
CA VAL A 43 -10.69 -8.89 -0.39
C VAL A 43 -10.06 -7.86 -1.32
N TRP A 44 -9.93 -6.62 -0.84
CA TRP A 44 -9.31 -5.54 -1.60
C TRP A 44 -7.90 -5.26 -1.09
N ILE A 45 -6.93 -5.29 -2.01
CA ILE A 45 -5.52 -5.09 -1.73
C ILE A 45 -5.12 -3.68 -2.16
N CYS A 46 -4.50 -2.93 -1.24
CA CYS A 46 -3.81 -1.67 -1.53
C CYS A 46 -2.31 -1.94 -1.59
N HIS A 47 -1.69 -1.79 -2.77
CA HIS A 47 -0.28 -2.10 -2.96
C HIS A 47 0.66 -1.00 -2.42
N ALA A 48 1.90 -1.37 -2.08
CA ALA A 48 2.94 -0.45 -1.60
C ALA A 48 3.50 0.44 -2.74
N LEU A 49 4.36 1.42 -2.40
CA LEU A 49 4.89 2.48 -3.27
C LEU A 49 5.32 2.01 -4.67
N THR A 50 6.08 0.93 -4.76
CA THR A 50 6.58 0.37 -6.02
C THR A 50 5.93 -0.96 -6.38
N GLY A 51 4.82 -1.32 -5.72
CA GLY A 51 3.99 -2.46 -6.04
C GLY A 51 3.15 -2.24 -7.31
N SER A 52 2.36 -3.23 -7.65
CA SER A 52 1.41 -3.18 -8.76
C SER A 52 0.17 -4.00 -8.45
N SER A 53 -0.86 -3.88 -9.28
CA SER A 53 -2.08 -4.69 -9.16
C SER A 53 -1.83 -6.19 -9.32
N ASP A 54 -0.69 -6.60 -9.89
CA ASP A 54 -0.30 -8.01 -9.97
C ASP A 54 0.22 -8.52 -8.61
N PHE A 55 -0.70 -8.64 -7.66
CA PHE A 55 -0.40 -9.14 -6.31
C PHE A 55 0.06 -10.60 -6.30
N THR A 56 -0.20 -11.36 -7.35
CA THR A 56 0.27 -12.74 -7.47
C THR A 56 1.80 -12.83 -7.62
N GLY A 57 2.44 -11.75 -8.08
CA GLY A 57 3.89 -11.67 -8.18
C GLY A 57 4.61 -11.33 -6.88
N TRP A 58 3.89 -10.89 -5.82
CA TRP A 58 4.53 -10.42 -4.60
C TRP A 58 3.80 -10.79 -3.29
N TRP A 59 2.55 -11.33 -3.34
CA TRP A 59 1.78 -11.74 -2.16
C TRP A 59 0.95 -13.02 -2.36
N ILE A 60 1.28 -13.85 -3.37
CA ILE A 60 0.46 -15.01 -3.76
C ILE A 60 0.14 -15.97 -2.61
N ASP A 61 1.06 -16.13 -1.65
CA ASP A 61 0.88 -17.09 -0.56
C ASP A 61 -0.28 -16.71 0.37
N LEU A 62 -0.61 -15.42 0.49
CA LEU A 62 -1.79 -14.97 1.23
C LEU A 62 -3.10 -15.28 0.49
N PHE A 63 -3.05 -15.39 -0.84
CA PHE A 63 -4.19 -15.52 -1.75
C PHE A 63 -4.19 -16.88 -2.45
N SER A 64 -3.98 -17.92 -1.68
CA SER A 64 -3.96 -19.33 -2.13
C SER A 64 -4.92 -20.17 -1.29
N GLU A 65 -5.22 -21.40 -1.71
CA GLU A 65 -6.04 -22.36 -0.94
C GLU A 65 -5.52 -22.60 0.48
N LYS A 66 -4.21 -22.50 0.68
CA LYS A 66 -3.56 -22.63 1.99
C LYS A 66 -3.42 -21.30 2.73
N GLY A 67 -3.62 -20.19 2.05
CA GLY A 67 -3.56 -18.84 2.60
C GLY A 67 -4.78 -18.48 3.46
N PRO A 68 -4.81 -17.29 4.03
CA PRO A 68 -5.98 -16.78 4.75
C PRO A 68 -7.14 -16.39 3.83
N PHE A 69 -6.87 -16.10 2.55
CA PHE A 69 -7.84 -15.61 1.57
C PHE A 69 -7.88 -16.54 0.35
N ASP A 70 -8.58 -17.67 0.51
CA ASP A 70 -8.77 -18.68 -0.51
C ASP A 70 -9.61 -18.11 -1.68
N PRO A 71 -9.07 -18.06 -2.92
CA PRO A 71 -9.79 -17.53 -4.07
C PRO A 71 -11.02 -18.35 -4.50
N SER A 72 -11.20 -19.56 -3.95
CA SER A 72 -12.45 -20.30 -4.13
C SER A 72 -13.62 -19.70 -3.36
N LYS A 73 -13.34 -18.91 -2.31
CA LYS A 73 -14.31 -18.29 -1.41
C LYS A 73 -14.38 -16.77 -1.58
N TYR A 74 -13.26 -16.15 -1.91
CA TYR A 74 -13.12 -14.71 -2.01
C TYR A 74 -12.95 -14.24 -3.44
N PHE A 75 -13.49 -13.06 -3.72
CA PHE A 75 -13.13 -12.25 -4.87
C PHE A 75 -12.04 -11.27 -4.45
N ILE A 76 -10.84 -11.51 -4.93
CA ILE A 76 -9.64 -10.74 -4.57
C ILE A 76 -9.40 -9.71 -5.67
N ILE A 77 -9.21 -8.46 -5.30
CA ILE A 77 -9.00 -7.34 -6.21
C ILE A 77 -7.86 -6.46 -5.74
N CYS A 78 -7.01 -6.04 -6.67
CA CYS A 78 -6.00 -5.01 -6.46
C CYS A 78 -6.03 -4.03 -7.62
N ALA A 79 -6.12 -2.73 -7.35
CA ALA A 79 -6.05 -1.68 -8.37
C ALA A 79 -4.71 -0.96 -8.29
N ASN A 80 -4.11 -0.65 -9.46
CA ASN A 80 -2.97 0.26 -9.52
C ASN A 80 -3.42 1.68 -9.16
N MET A 81 -2.65 2.32 -8.28
CA MET A 81 -2.92 3.70 -7.84
C MET A 81 -3.01 4.68 -9.02
N LEU A 82 -3.91 5.66 -8.91
CA LEU A 82 -3.81 6.91 -9.70
C LEU A 82 -2.41 7.50 -9.48
N GLY A 83 -1.79 8.03 -10.52
CA GLY A 83 -0.41 8.52 -10.48
C GLY A 83 0.65 7.42 -10.68
N GLY A 84 0.26 6.14 -10.67
CA GLY A 84 1.13 4.99 -10.89
C GLY A 84 1.58 4.81 -12.35
N CYS A 85 2.51 3.88 -12.58
CA CYS A 85 3.08 3.61 -13.91
C CYS A 85 2.69 2.24 -14.50
N TYR A 86 1.78 1.51 -13.86
CA TYR A 86 1.40 0.16 -14.30
C TYR A 86 -0.01 0.13 -14.94
N GLY A 87 -0.28 1.09 -15.83
CA GLY A 87 -1.50 1.12 -16.64
C GLY A 87 -2.64 1.96 -16.05
N SER A 88 -2.52 2.51 -14.83
CA SER A 88 -3.38 3.58 -14.35
C SER A 88 -2.89 4.94 -14.86
N THR A 89 -3.79 5.93 -14.91
CA THR A 89 -3.43 7.30 -15.31
C THR A 89 -2.37 7.86 -14.36
N GLY A 90 -1.27 8.36 -14.93
CA GLY A 90 -0.12 8.89 -14.20
C GLY A 90 0.70 9.86 -15.05
N PRO A 91 1.88 10.29 -14.60
CA PRO A 91 2.69 11.32 -15.26
C PRO A 91 3.05 11.04 -16.72
N LEU A 92 3.19 9.79 -17.13
CA LEU A 92 3.46 9.44 -18.54
C LEU A 92 2.19 9.24 -19.38
N SER A 93 1.00 9.39 -18.80
CA SER A 93 -0.26 9.35 -19.55
C SER A 93 -0.43 10.60 -20.39
N ILE A 94 -1.13 10.45 -21.51
CA ILE A 94 -1.44 11.59 -22.40
C ILE A 94 -2.45 12.52 -21.71
N ASN A 95 -2.11 13.78 -21.63
CA ASN A 95 -3.02 14.84 -21.20
C ASN A 95 -3.98 15.17 -22.35
N PRO A 96 -5.29 14.93 -22.21
CA PRO A 96 -6.25 15.16 -23.28
C PRO A 96 -6.39 16.63 -23.68
N LYS A 97 -5.93 17.58 -22.84
CA LYS A 97 -5.97 19.01 -23.15
C LYS A 97 -4.97 19.43 -24.24
N ASN A 98 -3.86 18.72 -24.38
CA ASN A 98 -2.78 19.13 -25.31
C ASN A 98 -2.20 17.97 -26.13
N GLY A 99 -2.65 16.73 -25.92
CA GLY A 99 -2.19 15.55 -26.65
C GLY A 99 -0.75 15.09 -26.32
N LYS A 100 -0.13 15.61 -25.24
CA LYS A 100 1.23 15.25 -24.80
C LYS A 100 1.19 14.59 -23.44
N PRO A 101 2.21 13.78 -23.06
CA PRO A 101 2.30 13.27 -21.69
C PRO A 101 2.31 14.41 -20.66
N TYR A 102 1.76 14.12 -19.47
CA TYR A 102 1.74 15.12 -18.38
C TYR A 102 3.15 15.47 -17.90
N TYR A 103 4.03 14.48 -17.75
CA TYR A 103 5.35 14.63 -17.12
C TYR A 103 5.26 15.37 -15.78
N HIS A 104 6.00 16.47 -15.62
CA HIS A 104 5.98 17.34 -14.44
C HIS A 104 4.64 18.07 -14.20
N ASN A 105 3.78 18.15 -15.23
CA ASN A 105 2.48 18.82 -15.14
C ASN A 105 1.36 17.88 -14.65
N PHE A 106 1.68 16.66 -14.24
CA PHE A 106 0.68 15.82 -13.57
C PHE A 106 0.29 16.48 -12.23
N PRO A 107 -1.02 16.61 -11.94
CA PRO A 107 -1.43 17.32 -10.73
C PRO A 107 -0.96 16.63 -9.45
N VAL A 108 -0.83 17.39 -8.38
CA VAL A 108 -0.57 16.86 -7.05
C VAL A 108 -1.76 16.01 -6.62
N ILE A 109 -1.46 14.78 -6.17
CA ILE A 109 -2.46 13.85 -5.66
C ILE A 109 -2.15 13.47 -4.21
N THR A 110 -3.17 13.05 -3.48
CA THR A 110 -3.09 12.58 -2.11
C THR A 110 -3.64 11.16 -1.99
N ASN A 111 -3.46 10.52 -0.82
CA ASN A 111 -4.11 9.24 -0.55
C ASN A 111 -5.64 9.32 -0.62
N ARG A 112 -6.25 10.49 -0.31
CA ARG A 112 -7.70 10.72 -0.48
C ARG A 112 -8.13 10.63 -1.93
N ASP A 113 -7.35 11.21 -2.83
CA ASP A 113 -7.63 11.13 -4.27
C ASP A 113 -7.53 9.68 -4.76
N VAL A 114 -6.51 8.96 -4.31
CA VAL A 114 -6.35 7.53 -4.68
C VAL A 114 -7.53 6.71 -4.19
N VAL A 115 -7.89 6.79 -2.90
CA VAL A 115 -9.01 5.99 -2.36
C VAL A 115 -10.37 6.41 -2.94
N LYS A 116 -10.53 7.68 -3.31
CA LYS A 116 -11.69 8.15 -4.07
C LYS A 116 -11.81 7.44 -5.43
N THR A 117 -10.68 7.26 -6.15
CA THR A 117 -10.70 6.51 -7.41
C THR A 117 -10.99 5.02 -7.21
N PHE A 118 -10.53 4.43 -6.10
CA PHE A 118 -10.85 3.05 -5.74
C PHE A 118 -12.34 2.90 -5.38
N ASP A 119 -12.91 3.88 -4.71
CA ASP A 119 -14.34 3.86 -4.39
C ASP A 119 -15.22 3.97 -5.64
N LEU A 120 -14.83 4.80 -6.62
CA LEU A 120 -15.49 4.85 -7.91
C LEU A 120 -15.42 3.51 -8.65
N LEU A 121 -14.29 2.81 -8.63
CA LEU A 121 -14.16 1.46 -9.18
C LEU A 121 -15.03 0.46 -8.41
N ARG A 122 -15.09 0.54 -7.07
CA ARG A 122 -15.96 -0.29 -6.23
C ARG A 122 -17.43 -0.12 -6.62
N GLU A 123 -17.88 1.12 -6.83
CA GLU A 123 -19.25 1.45 -7.24
C GLU A 123 -19.56 0.90 -8.63
N GLU A 124 -18.65 1.03 -9.61
CA GLU A 124 -18.78 0.45 -10.95
C GLU A 124 -18.93 -1.07 -10.90
N LEU A 125 -18.16 -1.74 -10.07
CA LEU A 125 -18.26 -3.19 -9.85
C LEU A 125 -19.48 -3.57 -9.00
N LYS A 126 -20.26 -2.60 -8.51
CA LYS A 126 -21.42 -2.79 -7.63
C LYS A 126 -21.09 -3.62 -6.40
N ILE A 127 -19.89 -3.44 -5.84
CA ILE A 127 -19.46 -4.09 -4.61
C ILE A 127 -20.13 -3.35 -3.44
N ASN A 128 -21.01 -4.05 -2.72
CA ASN A 128 -21.76 -3.48 -1.62
C ASN A 128 -20.92 -3.37 -0.34
N GLN A 129 -20.12 -4.40 -0.07
CA GLN A 129 -19.26 -4.46 1.11
C GLN A 129 -17.93 -5.13 0.75
N ILE A 130 -16.86 -4.63 1.33
CA ILE A 130 -15.54 -5.26 1.29
C ILE A 130 -15.34 -6.00 2.61
N ASP A 131 -15.22 -7.34 2.53
CA ASP A 131 -15.02 -8.16 3.74
C ASP A 131 -13.66 -7.84 4.37
N VAL A 132 -12.59 -7.75 3.56
CA VAL A 132 -11.25 -7.40 4.05
C VAL A 132 -10.59 -6.36 3.15
N LEU A 133 -10.17 -5.25 3.74
CA LEU A 133 -9.28 -4.28 3.11
C LEU A 133 -7.89 -4.43 3.72
N ILE A 134 -6.87 -4.74 2.88
CA ILE A 134 -5.51 -5.04 3.34
C ILE A 134 -4.47 -4.25 2.55
N GLY A 135 -3.42 -3.76 3.22
CA GLY A 135 -2.32 -3.08 2.56
C GLY A 135 -1.14 -2.85 3.50
N GLY A 136 0.08 -2.87 2.92
CA GLY A 136 1.31 -2.57 3.65
C GLY A 136 1.94 -1.24 3.25
N SER A 137 2.63 -0.58 4.18
CA SER A 137 3.35 0.68 3.93
C SER A 137 2.40 1.77 3.38
N LEU A 138 2.69 2.37 2.22
CA LEU A 138 1.79 3.30 1.52
C LEU A 138 0.39 2.68 1.30
N GLY A 139 0.30 1.39 0.98
CA GLY A 139 -0.98 0.70 0.88
C GLY A 139 -1.74 0.68 2.19
N GLY A 140 -1.04 0.56 3.33
CA GLY A 140 -1.64 0.67 4.66
C GLY A 140 -2.18 2.07 4.96
N GLN A 141 -1.51 3.13 4.50
CA GLN A 141 -2.04 4.51 4.58
C GLN A 141 -3.36 4.65 3.80
N GLN A 142 -3.46 4.02 2.62
CA GLN A 142 -4.70 3.96 1.84
C GLN A 142 -5.80 3.19 2.56
N VAL A 143 -5.46 2.06 3.20
CA VAL A 143 -6.40 1.27 4.01
C VAL A 143 -7.05 2.14 5.08
N ILE A 144 -6.25 2.90 5.84
CA ILE A 144 -6.77 3.74 6.93
C ILE A 144 -7.58 4.90 6.37
N GLU A 145 -7.07 5.60 5.35
CA GLU A 145 -7.75 6.74 4.75
C GLU A 145 -9.12 6.33 4.17
N TRP A 146 -9.19 5.20 3.46
CA TRP A 146 -10.45 4.73 2.86
C TRP A 146 -11.45 4.26 3.93
N ALA A 147 -10.98 3.60 4.99
CA ALA A 147 -11.83 3.19 6.10
C ALA A 147 -12.44 4.39 6.85
N ILE A 148 -11.75 5.53 6.89
CA ILE A 148 -12.28 6.78 7.44
C ILE A 148 -13.29 7.43 6.49
N GLU A 149 -13.01 7.45 5.18
CA GLU A 149 -13.88 8.05 4.16
C GLU A 149 -15.19 7.27 3.97
N ARG A 150 -15.15 5.95 4.11
CA ARG A 150 -16.28 5.05 3.88
C ARG A 150 -16.45 4.06 5.04
N PRO A 151 -16.81 4.52 6.24
CA PRO A 151 -16.80 3.68 7.45
C PRO A 151 -17.75 2.48 7.38
N ASP A 152 -18.79 2.52 6.56
CA ASP A 152 -19.79 1.45 6.45
C ASP A 152 -19.48 0.40 5.37
N VAL A 153 -18.40 0.59 4.60
CA VAL A 153 -18.05 -0.30 3.47
C VAL A 153 -17.25 -1.51 3.92
N PHE A 154 -16.45 -1.39 4.96
CA PHE A 154 -15.46 -2.38 5.36
C PHE A 154 -15.88 -3.14 6.63
N LYS A 155 -15.77 -4.47 6.57
CA LYS A 155 -15.98 -5.31 7.76
C LYS A 155 -14.69 -5.46 8.56
N TYR A 156 -13.57 -5.73 7.88
CA TYR A 156 -12.25 -5.84 8.48
C TYR A 156 -11.24 -5.00 7.71
N ILE A 157 -10.28 -4.40 8.45
CA ILE A 157 -9.12 -3.73 7.85
C ILE A 157 -7.82 -4.30 8.42
N ILE A 158 -6.80 -4.43 7.56
CA ILE A 158 -5.49 -4.96 7.93
C ILE A 158 -4.40 -4.00 7.43
N PRO A 159 -4.16 -2.88 8.13
CA PRO A 159 -3.03 -2.01 7.85
C PRO A 159 -1.75 -2.61 8.41
N ILE A 160 -0.70 -2.74 7.57
CA ILE A 160 0.57 -3.39 7.91
C ILE A 160 1.73 -2.40 7.75
N ALA A 161 2.62 -2.30 8.73
CA ALA A 161 3.84 -1.48 8.68
C ALA A 161 3.57 -0.06 8.14
N THR A 162 2.66 0.66 8.77
CA THR A 162 2.11 1.94 8.28
C THR A 162 1.77 2.89 9.44
N ASN A 163 1.27 4.09 9.12
CA ASN A 163 0.91 5.11 10.10
C ASN A 163 -0.34 5.91 9.70
N ALA A 164 -0.85 6.73 10.63
CA ALA A 164 -1.98 7.63 10.40
C ALA A 164 -1.58 9.01 9.86
N ALA A 165 -0.33 9.40 10.06
CA ALA A 165 0.27 10.61 9.49
C ALA A 165 1.74 10.31 9.22
N HIS A 166 2.25 10.70 8.03
CA HIS A 166 3.62 10.39 7.68
C HIS A 166 4.60 11.13 8.57
N SER A 167 5.58 10.40 9.12
CA SER A 167 6.48 10.95 10.13
C SER A 167 7.52 11.89 9.50
N PRO A 168 8.07 12.87 10.26
CA PRO A 168 9.20 13.67 9.79
C PRO A 168 10.41 12.82 9.35
N TRP A 169 10.61 11.67 9.97
CA TRP A 169 11.65 10.71 9.60
C TRP A 169 11.41 10.12 8.20
N GLY A 170 10.20 9.65 7.91
CA GLY A 170 9.82 9.14 6.59
C GLY A 170 9.89 10.24 5.52
N ILE A 171 9.44 11.47 5.83
CA ILE A 171 9.55 12.64 4.95
C ILE A 171 11.02 12.94 4.62
N ALA A 172 11.93 12.86 5.60
CA ALA A 172 13.36 13.10 5.37
C ALA A 172 13.97 12.06 4.42
N PHE A 173 13.61 10.77 4.54
CA PHE A 173 14.04 9.75 3.59
C PHE A 173 13.48 10.00 2.19
N ASN A 174 12.20 10.33 2.08
CA ASN A 174 11.57 10.60 0.79
C ASN A 174 12.18 11.83 0.12
N GLU A 175 12.49 12.88 0.89
CA GLU A 175 13.14 14.08 0.36
C GLU A 175 14.57 13.78 -0.12
N ALA A 176 15.37 13.02 0.62
CA ALA A 176 16.70 12.60 0.17
C ALA A 176 16.63 11.83 -1.16
N GLN A 177 15.61 11.00 -1.35
CA GLN A 177 15.37 10.27 -2.60
C GLN A 177 14.97 11.21 -3.74
N ARG A 178 14.11 12.21 -3.47
CA ARG A 178 13.72 13.23 -4.47
C ARG A 178 14.89 14.10 -4.89
N LEU A 179 15.71 14.54 -3.93
CA LEU A 179 16.94 15.28 -4.23
C LEU A 179 17.89 14.49 -5.13
N ALA A 180 17.99 13.17 -4.96
CA ALA A 180 18.78 12.33 -5.87
C ALA A 180 18.20 12.31 -7.30
N ILE A 181 16.86 12.30 -7.45
CA ILE A 181 16.19 12.40 -8.75
C ILE A 181 16.42 13.80 -9.36
N GLU A 182 16.29 14.85 -8.58
CA GLU A 182 16.47 16.24 -9.04
C GLU A 182 17.91 16.56 -9.45
N ALA A 183 18.88 15.85 -8.89
CA ALA A 183 20.29 15.98 -9.25
C ALA A 183 20.63 15.32 -10.63
N ASP A 184 19.72 14.50 -11.18
CA ASP A 184 19.89 13.93 -12.52
C ASP A 184 19.82 15.03 -13.57
N PRO A 185 20.83 15.19 -14.45
CA PRO A 185 20.84 16.25 -15.47
C PRO A 185 19.64 16.22 -16.41
N THR A 186 19.05 15.04 -16.64
CA THR A 186 17.90 14.86 -17.55
C THR A 186 16.56 15.15 -16.87
N TRP A 187 16.51 15.37 -15.53
CA TRP A 187 15.26 15.50 -14.79
C TRP A 187 14.32 16.56 -15.32
N LYS A 188 14.85 17.64 -15.88
CA LYS A 188 14.06 18.74 -16.44
C LYS A 188 13.57 18.49 -17.87
N GLU A 189 13.97 17.40 -18.50
CA GLU A 189 13.56 17.06 -19.86
C GLU A 189 12.14 16.47 -19.87
N ASN A 190 11.44 16.67 -21.00
CA ASN A 190 10.14 16.04 -21.23
C ASN A 190 10.33 14.71 -21.98
N ASP A 191 11.00 13.77 -21.32
CA ASP A 191 11.27 12.43 -21.83
C ASP A 191 10.84 11.37 -20.81
N ALA A 192 10.33 10.24 -21.28
CA ALA A 192 9.81 9.18 -20.39
C ALA A 192 10.89 8.58 -19.47
N ARG A 193 12.17 8.71 -19.82
CA ARG A 193 13.31 8.21 -19.03
C ARG A 193 14.04 9.32 -18.28
N ALA A 194 13.57 10.56 -18.31
CA ALA A 194 14.19 11.65 -17.56
C ALA A 194 14.25 11.31 -16.06
N GLY A 195 15.38 11.64 -15.42
CA GLY A 195 15.61 11.35 -14.01
C GLY A 195 15.92 9.88 -13.68
N ILE A 196 16.18 9.03 -14.68
CA ILE A 196 16.32 7.58 -14.45
C ILE A 196 17.58 7.22 -13.64
N GLU A 197 18.70 7.91 -13.81
CA GLU A 197 19.91 7.70 -13.00
C GLU A 197 19.69 8.19 -11.57
N GLY A 198 18.98 9.30 -11.41
CA GLY A 198 18.52 9.79 -10.11
C GLY A 198 17.57 8.80 -9.41
N LEU A 199 16.65 8.16 -10.16
CA LEU A 199 15.78 7.10 -9.63
C LEU A 199 16.57 5.89 -9.12
N LYS A 200 17.66 5.49 -9.81
CA LYS A 200 18.56 4.41 -9.33
C LYS A 200 19.17 4.77 -7.98
N ALA A 201 19.67 6.00 -7.85
CA ALA A 201 20.21 6.52 -6.58
C ALA A 201 19.13 6.62 -5.49
N ALA A 202 17.95 7.14 -5.82
CA ALA A 202 16.81 7.20 -4.92
C ALA A 202 16.43 5.80 -4.39
N ARG A 203 16.42 4.78 -5.26
CA ARG A 203 16.16 3.40 -4.83
C ARG A 203 17.23 2.87 -3.88
N ALA A 204 18.50 3.19 -4.12
CA ALA A 204 19.58 2.80 -3.21
C ALA A 204 19.42 3.42 -1.82
N ILE A 205 19.01 4.70 -1.74
CA ILE A 205 18.67 5.37 -0.47
C ILE A 205 17.46 4.65 0.18
N GLY A 206 16.40 4.38 -0.58
CA GLY A 206 15.21 3.67 -0.08
C GLY A 206 15.55 2.30 0.50
N MET A 207 16.44 1.55 -0.13
CA MET A 207 16.85 0.22 0.36
C MET A 207 17.51 0.24 1.74
N ILE A 208 18.15 1.35 2.13
CA ILE A 208 18.70 1.52 3.48
C ILE A 208 17.57 1.62 4.52
N SER A 209 16.49 2.33 4.20
CA SER A 209 15.33 2.44 5.09
C SER A 209 14.41 1.20 5.11
N TYR A 210 14.43 0.42 4.03
CA TYR A 210 13.60 -0.80 3.93
C TYR A 210 14.26 -2.03 4.56
N ARG A 211 15.58 -1.97 4.77
CA ARG A 211 16.37 -3.03 5.40
C ARG A 211 16.90 -2.54 6.75
N GLN A 212 17.55 -3.42 7.46
CA GLN A 212 18.22 -3.09 8.72
C GLN A 212 19.70 -3.53 8.68
N TYR A 213 20.47 -3.13 9.67
CA TYR A 213 21.89 -3.43 9.78
C TYR A 213 22.19 -4.93 9.66
N GLU A 214 21.44 -5.77 10.39
CA GLU A 214 21.62 -7.22 10.41
C GLU A 214 21.33 -7.86 9.06
N THR A 215 20.39 -7.30 8.28
CA THR A 215 20.11 -7.78 6.91
C THR A 215 21.35 -7.68 6.05
N PHE A 216 21.98 -6.50 6.04
CA PHE A 216 23.21 -6.30 5.25
C PHE A 216 24.35 -7.18 5.76
N GLY A 217 24.55 -7.27 7.08
CA GLY A 217 25.57 -8.10 7.67
C GLY A 217 25.45 -9.59 7.30
N LYS A 218 24.21 -10.12 7.25
CA LYS A 218 23.96 -11.53 6.91
C LYS A 218 23.91 -11.80 5.42
N THR A 219 23.42 -10.86 4.61
CA THR A 219 23.17 -11.11 3.17
C THR A 219 24.29 -10.62 2.26
N GLN A 220 25.09 -9.64 2.70
CA GLN A 220 26.13 -8.99 1.91
C GLN A 220 27.55 -9.06 2.52
N PRO A 221 27.94 -10.09 3.33
CA PRO A 221 29.29 -10.16 3.86
C PRO A 221 30.27 -10.40 2.71
N GLU A 222 31.47 -9.81 2.83
CA GLU A 222 32.56 -10.13 1.91
C GLU A 222 33.11 -11.54 2.21
N LYS A 223 33.63 -12.19 1.16
CA LYS A 223 34.20 -13.53 1.29
C LYS A 223 35.68 -13.52 1.71
N THR A 224 36.36 -12.41 1.49
CA THR A 224 37.78 -12.20 1.80
C THR A 224 37.96 -10.82 2.43
N PHE A 225 39.06 -10.59 3.17
CA PHE A 225 39.34 -9.34 3.90
C PHE A 225 40.33 -8.43 3.14
N ASP A 226 40.84 -8.87 2.00
CA ASP A 226 41.84 -8.18 1.19
C ASP A 226 41.27 -7.26 0.11
N LYS A 227 39.94 -7.18 0.05
CA LYS A 227 39.23 -6.43 -0.97
C LYS A 227 39.20 -4.94 -0.65
N LEU A 228 39.61 -4.10 -1.60
CA LEU A 228 39.69 -2.63 -1.45
C LEU A 228 38.55 -1.89 -2.17
N ASP A 229 37.83 -2.53 -3.11
CA ASP A 229 36.75 -1.95 -3.90
C ASP A 229 35.75 -3.03 -4.35
N HIS A 230 34.67 -2.62 -5.03
CA HIS A 230 33.62 -3.51 -5.56
C HIS A 230 32.99 -4.39 -4.48
N PHE A 231 32.71 -3.81 -3.31
CA PHE A 231 32.08 -4.49 -2.19
C PHE A 231 30.69 -5.03 -2.56
N ARG A 232 30.31 -6.19 -2.00
CA ARG A 232 29.03 -6.83 -2.29
C ARG A 232 27.84 -5.93 -1.94
N ALA A 233 27.89 -5.22 -0.81
CA ALA A 233 26.86 -4.28 -0.43
C ALA A 233 26.70 -3.15 -1.46
N ALA A 234 27.80 -2.61 -2.02
CA ALA A 234 27.76 -1.59 -3.07
C ALA A 234 27.14 -2.14 -4.36
N THR A 235 27.54 -3.36 -4.77
CA THR A 235 26.99 -4.05 -5.94
C THR A 235 25.50 -4.33 -5.77
N TYR A 236 25.07 -4.74 -4.57
CA TYR A 236 23.66 -4.95 -4.24
C TYR A 236 22.84 -3.66 -4.39
N GLN A 237 23.33 -2.54 -3.89
CA GLN A 237 22.64 -1.24 -3.99
C GLN A 237 22.47 -0.81 -5.46
N ARG A 238 23.53 -0.92 -6.28
CA ARG A 238 23.46 -0.65 -7.72
C ARG A 238 22.46 -1.55 -8.43
N TYR A 239 22.49 -2.86 -8.13
CA TYR A 239 21.53 -3.83 -8.68
C TYR A 239 20.08 -3.47 -8.33
N GLN A 240 19.79 -3.05 -7.10
CA GLN A 240 18.44 -2.67 -6.70
C GLN A 240 17.97 -1.40 -7.41
N GLY A 241 18.87 -0.46 -7.66
CA GLY A 241 18.59 0.73 -8.47
C GLY A 241 18.21 0.35 -9.90
N GLU A 242 19.05 -0.44 -10.59
CA GLU A 242 18.78 -0.92 -11.95
C GLU A 242 17.47 -1.71 -12.03
N LYS A 243 17.24 -2.63 -11.08
CA LYS A 243 16.03 -3.45 -11.03
C LYS A 243 14.76 -2.59 -10.96
N LEU A 244 14.77 -1.49 -10.21
CA LEU A 244 13.64 -0.57 -10.18
C LEU A 244 13.52 0.23 -11.48
N ALA A 245 14.62 0.82 -11.97
CA ALA A 245 14.65 1.67 -13.15
C ALA A 245 14.18 0.94 -14.44
N ASN A 246 14.31 -0.39 -14.49
CA ASN A 246 13.81 -1.21 -15.59
C ASN A 246 12.27 -1.36 -15.63
N ARG A 247 11.57 -1.03 -14.55
CA ARG A 247 10.11 -1.22 -14.44
C ARG A 247 9.34 -0.02 -13.89
N PHE A 248 10.03 1.04 -13.53
CA PHE A 248 9.44 2.23 -12.90
C PHE A 248 10.04 3.49 -13.53
N ASN A 249 9.36 4.63 -13.44
CA ASN A 249 9.88 5.91 -13.90
C ASN A 249 10.02 6.92 -12.75
N ALA A 250 10.91 7.91 -12.95
CA ALA A 250 11.24 8.89 -11.93
C ALA A 250 10.04 9.80 -11.59
N TYR A 251 9.23 10.19 -12.57
CA TYR A 251 8.06 11.04 -12.34
C TYR A 251 7.05 10.40 -11.39
N THR A 252 6.74 9.12 -11.62
CA THR A 252 5.83 8.37 -10.74
C THR A 252 6.41 8.22 -9.34
N TYR A 253 7.71 7.90 -9.23
CA TYR A 253 8.36 7.75 -7.92
C TYR A 253 8.34 9.07 -7.14
N TYR A 254 8.68 10.16 -7.80
CA TYR A 254 8.66 11.50 -7.25
C TYR A 254 7.26 11.89 -6.77
N LEU A 255 6.24 11.72 -7.61
CA LEU A 255 4.85 12.03 -7.31
C LEU A 255 4.33 11.22 -6.11
N LEU A 256 4.49 9.89 -6.14
CA LEU A 256 3.97 9.03 -5.08
C LEU A 256 4.72 9.22 -3.75
N SER A 257 6.02 9.57 -3.78
CA SER A 257 6.73 9.93 -2.55
C SER A 257 6.20 11.22 -1.93
N LYS A 258 5.84 12.23 -2.73
CA LYS A 258 5.16 13.44 -2.23
C LYS A 258 3.77 13.15 -1.70
N MET A 259 3.05 12.23 -2.33
CA MET A 259 1.75 11.76 -1.85
C MET A 259 1.88 11.11 -0.46
N MET A 260 2.91 10.27 -0.24
CA MET A 260 3.21 9.71 1.09
C MET A 260 3.47 10.81 2.12
N ASP A 261 4.31 11.80 1.80
CA ASP A 261 4.64 12.90 2.71
C ASP A 261 3.39 13.68 3.13
N SER A 262 2.45 13.84 2.21
CA SER A 262 1.19 14.55 2.47
C SER A 262 0.18 13.74 3.30
N HIS A 263 0.45 12.46 3.59
CA HIS A 263 -0.48 11.63 4.33
C HIS A 263 -0.66 12.13 5.77
N ASN A 264 -1.89 12.50 6.09
CA ASN A 264 -2.34 12.86 7.43
C ASN A 264 -3.86 12.72 7.49
N VAL A 265 -4.34 11.67 8.15
CA VAL A 265 -5.78 11.40 8.25
C VAL A 265 -6.55 12.49 9.03
N GLY A 266 -5.84 13.27 9.87
CA GLY A 266 -6.43 14.37 10.64
C GLY A 266 -6.63 15.66 9.85
N ARG A 267 -6.02 15.80 8.65
CA ARG A 267 -6.14 17.01 7.83
C ARG A 267 -7.61 17.29 7.51
N SER A 268 -8.10 18.48 7.86
CA SER A 268 -9.50 18.92 7.71
C SER A 268 -10.52 18.07 8.47
N ARG A 269 -10.09 17.25 9.47
CA ARG A 269 -10.96 16.43 10.33
C ARG A 269 -10.73 16.68 11.82
N GLY A 270 -10.16 17.84 12.17
CA GLY A 270 -9.87 18.26 13.53
C GLY A 270 -8.57 17.70 14.10
N SER A 271 -8.42 16.39 14.17
CA SER A 271 -7.17 15.74 14.59
C SER A 271 -7.06 14.32 14.03
N VAL A 272 -5.85 13.74 14.08
CA VAL A 272 -5.61 12.33 13.71
C VAL A 272 -6.47 11.40 14.58
N THR A 273 -6.53 11.64 15.88
CA THR A 273 -7.29 10.79 16.80
C THR A 273 -8.80 10.89 16.57
N LEU A 274 -9.33 12.06 16.22
CA LEU A 274 -10.74 12.23 15.86
C LEU A 274 -11.07 11.50 14.55
N ALA A 275 -10.19 11.59 13.55
CA ALA A 275 -10.38 10.89 12.28
C ALA A 275 -10.42 9.37 12.46
N LEU A 276 -9.50 8.80 13.24
CA LEU A 276 -9.43 7.36 13.50
C LEU A 276 -10.69 6.82 14.20
N LYS A 277 -11.34 7.61 15.05
CA LYS A 277 -12.60 7.23 15.73
C LYS A 277 -13.78 6.99 14.77
N ASN A 278 -13.70 7.48 13.54
CA ASN A 278 -14.74 7.25 12.52
C ASN A 278 -14.67 5.86 11.88
N VAL A 279 -13.59 5.12 12.07
CA VAL A 279 -13.46 3.76 11.53
C VAL A 279 -14.38 2.81 12.28
N LYS A 280 -15.29 2.15 11.55
CA LYS A 280 -16.23 1.15 12.11
C LYS A 280 -15.73 -0.28 11.94
N ALA A 281 -14.85 -0.49 10.98
CA ALA A 281 -14.29 -1.81 10.70
C ALA A 281 -13.44 -2.31 11.87
N LYS A 282 -13.49 -3.61 12.14
CA LYS A 282 -12.56 -4.25 13.07
C LYS A 282 -11.17 -4.31 12.44
N ALA A 283 -10.15 -3.86 13.17
CA ALA A 283 -8.80 -3.70 12.66
C ALA A 283 -7.83 -4.77 13.21
N LEU A 284 -7.04 -5.35 12.32
CA LEU A 284 -5.79 -6.03 12.67
C LEU A 284 -4.63 -5.15 12.23
N VAL A 285 -4.03 -4.45 13.16
CA VAL A 285 -2.84 -3.63 12.91
C VAL A 285 -1.61 -4.51 13.05
N VAL A 286 -0.76 -4.57 12.01
CA VAL A 286 0.46 -5.38 12.04
C VAL A 286 1.68 -4.48 11.97
N GLY A 287 2.58 -4.57 12.97
CA GLY A 287 3.88 -3.92 12.99
C GLY A 287 5.02 -4.89 12.69
N ILE A 288 6.20 -4.37 12.42
CA ILE A 288 7.44 -5.15 12.27
C ILE A 288 8.46 -4.62 13.27
N GLU A 289 9.00 -5.49 14.12
CA GLU A 289 9.81 -5.12 15.30
C GLU A 289 10.99 -4.18 14.95
N ASN A 290 11.68 -4.47 13.86
CA ASN A 290 12.89 -3.75 13.44
C ASN A 290 12.66 -2.88 12.20
N ASP A 291 11.44 -2.39 11.98
CA ASP A 291 11.13 -1.46 10.90
C ASP A 291 11.71 -0.06 11.23
N LEU A 292 12.68 0.38 10.44
CA LEU A 292 13.30 1.70 10.58
C LEU A 292 12.44 2.81 9.99
N LEU A 293 11.60 2.48 9.00
CA LEU A 293 10.79 3.48 8.28
C LEU A 293 9.47 3.76 9.00
N PHE A 294 8.80 2.70 9.48
CA PHE A 294 7.55 2.77 10.26
C PHE A 294 7.72 2.00 11.58
N PRO A 295 8.40 2.58 12.59
CA PRO A 295 8.63 1.92 13.85
C PRO A 295 7.32 1.51 14.52
N THR A 296 7.34 0.44 15.33
CA THR A 296 6.15 -0.16 15.96
C THR A 296 5.34 0.80 16.83
N SER A 297 5.93 1.92 17.26
CA SER A 297 5.20 3.00 17.93
C SER A 297 4.09 3.61 17.07
N GLU A 298 4.26 3.65 15.74
CA GLU A 298 3.27 4.13 14.79
C GLU A 298 2.06 3.18 14.73
N GLN A 299 2.31 1.87 14.67
CA GLN A 299 1.25 0.86 14.65
C GLN A 299 0.57 0.75 16.02
N LYS A 300 1.33 0.92 17.10
CA LYS A 300 0.75 1.01 18.44
C LYS A 300 -0.18 2.21 18.54
N PHE A 301 0.22 3.37 18.03
CA PHE A 301 -0.65 4.56 17.99
C PHE A 301 -1.95 4.29 17.24
N LEU A 302 -1.89 3.61 16.08
CA LEU A 302 -3.08 3.21 15.33
C LEU A 302 -4.00 2.31 16.16
N ALA A 303 -3.44 1.27 16.78
CA ALA A 303 -4.23 0.31 17.56
C ALA A 303 -4.85 0.94 18.82
N ASP A 304 -4.16 1.89 19.45
CA ASP A 304 -4.66 2.59 20.64
C ASP A 304 -5.82 3.57 20.32
N HIS A 305 -5.96 4.04 19.06
CA HIS A 305 -6.93 5.06 18.69
C HIS A 305 -8.03 4.60 17.73
N LEU A 306 -7.88 3.45 17.11
CA LEU A 306 -8.98 2.79 16.38
C LEU A 306 -9.97 2.17 17.36
N PRO A 307 -11.30 2.27 17.13
CA PRO A 307 -12.33 1.82 18.09
C PRO A 307 -12.31 0.33 18.41
N ASP A 308 -12.02 -0.53 17.43
CA ASP A 308 -11.94 -2.00 17.60
C ASP A 308 -10.69 -2.51 16.86
N ALA A 309 -9.55 -2.49 17.53
CA ALA A 309 -8.28 -2.86 16.95
C ALA A 309 -7.49 -3.85 17.80
N LYS A 310 -6.77 -4.73 17.12
CA LYS A 310 -5.75 -5.62 17.69
C LYS A 310 -4.41 -5.29 17.07
N LEU A 311 -3.40 -5.08 17.89
CA LEU A 311 -2.00 -4.97 17.44
C LEU A 311 -1.36 -6.37 17.48
N GLU A 312 -0.69 -6.72 16.39
CA GLU A 312 0.26 -7.83 16.32
C GLU A 312 1.60 -7.30 15.79
N VAL A 313 2.69 -7.82 16.33
CA VAL A 313 4.04 -7.45 15.91
C VAL A 313 4.74 -8.68 15.40
N MET A 314 5.21 -8.62 14.15
CA MET A 314 6.01 -9.68 13.54
C MET A 314 7.49 -9.36 13.62
N THR A 315 8.32 -10.39 13.67
CA THR A 315 9.78 -10.26 13.58
C THR A 315 10.23 -10.53 12.15
N SER A 316 11.21 -9.77 11.68
CA SER A 316 11.82 -10.01 10.37
C SER A 316 13.27 -9.58 10.36
N LEU A 317 14.12 -10.38 9.72
CA LEU A 317 15.47 -9.96 9.39
C LEU A 317 15.49 -8.81 8.38
N TYR A 318 14.40 -8.64 7.61
CA TYR A 318 14.35 -7.74 6.46
C TYR A 318 13.79 -6.35 6.78
N GLY A 319 13.57 -6.03 8.08
CA GLY A 319 13.03 -4.72 8.48
C GLY A 319 11.67 -4.45 7.83
N HIS A 320 11.49 -3.25 7.27
CA HIS A 320 10.24 -2.83 6.63
C HIS A 320 9.73 -3.81 5.56
N ASP A 321 10.64 -4.39 4.73
CA ASP A 321 10.24 -5.34 3.70
C ASP A 321 9.73 -6.69 4.27
N GLY A 322 9.73 -6.90 5.59
CA GLY A 322 9.27 -8.12 6.23
C GLY A 322 7.86 -8.52 5.82
N PHE A 323 6.93 -7.58 5.64
CA PHE A 323 5.57 -7.89 5.19
C PHE A 323 5.50 -8.46 3.76
N LEU A 324 6.56 -8.30 2.97
CA LEU A 324 6.68 -8.84 1.61
C LEU A 324 7.42 -10.18 1.54
N VAL A 325 7.99 -10.67 2.65
CA VAL A 325 8.82 -11.89 2.65
C VAL A 325 8.47 -12.89 3.75
N GLU A 326 7.91 -12.44 4.89
CA GLU A 326 7.55 -13.30 6.03
C GLU A 326 6.11 -13.84 5.91
N PHE A 327 5.79 -14.47 4.78
CA PHE A 327 4.43 -14.89 4.44
C PHE A 327 3.84 -15.89 5.45
N GLU A 328 4.62 -16.82 5.97
CA GLU A 328 4.14 -17.80 6.92
C GLU A 328 3.69 -17.13 8.21
N GLN A 329 4.50 -16.21 8.74
CA GLN A 329 4.20 -15.49 9.97
C GLN A 329 2.97 -14.60 9.79
N LEU A 330 2.90 -13.85 8.70
CA LEU A 330 1.76 -13.00 8.37
C LEU A 330 0.47 -13.81 8.17
N THR A 331 0.56 -14.96 7.49
CA THR A 331 -0.56 -15.91 7.33
C THR A 331 -1.08 -16.40 8.69
N GLN A 332 -0.17 -16.77 9.60
CA GLN A 332 -0.56 -17.24 10.93
C GLN A 332 -1.25 -16.14 11.75
N ILE A 333 -0.71 -14.91 11.72
CA ILE A 333 -1.29 -13.75 12.40
C ILE A 333 -2.73 -13.51 11.91
N ILE A 334 -2.93 -13.46 10.59
CA ILE A 334 -4.25 -13.22 10.00
C ILE A 334 -5.23 -14.35 10.33
N LYS A 335 -4.81 -15.61 10.21
CA LYS A 335 -5.67 -16.77 10.54
C LYS A 335 -6.06 -16.79 12.02
N GLN A 336 -5.14 -16.46 12.92
CA GLN A 336 -5.43 -16.38 14.36
C GLN A 336 -6.43 -15.25 14.69
N PHE A 337 -6.31 -14.10 14.01
CA PHE A 337 -7.25 -13.01 14.15
C PHE A 337 -8.67 -13.45 13.79
N PHE A 338 -8.88 -14.08 12.63
CA PHE A 338 -10.21 -14.53 12.21
C PHE A 338 -10.74 -15.69 13.06
N LYS A 339 -9.87 -16.63 13.49
CA LYS A 339 -10.25 -17.72 14.41
C LYS A 339 -10.79 -17.17 15.74
N LYS A 340 -10.14 -16.14 16.30
CA LYS A 340 -10.60 -15.52 17.54
C LYS A 340 -11.98 -14.86 17.35
N ILE A 341 -12.19 -14.15 16.25
CA ILE A 341 -13.50 -13.55 15.94
C ILE A 341 -14.60 -14.61 15.86
N SER A 342 -14.34 -15.73 15.18
CA SER A 342 -15.30 -16.82 15.05
C SER A 342 -15.67 -17.41 16.41
N ASN A 343 -14.69 -17.60 17.30
CA ASN A 343 -14.93 -18.10 18.65
C ASN A 343 -15.72 -17.10 19.49
N ASP A 344 -15.43 -15.80 19.41
CA ASP A 344 -16.16 -14.76 20.16
C ASP A 344 -17.64 -14.67 19.72
N VAL A 345 -17.92 -14.88 18.43
CA VAL A 345 -19.28 -14.95 17.91
C VAL A 345 -20.02 -16.17 18.43
N LEU A 346 -19.39 -17.35 18.42
CA LEU A 346 -19.99 -18.58 18.97
C LEU A 346 -20.28 -18.46 20.46
N ALA A 347 -19.35 -17.91 21.26
CA ALA A 347 -19.53 -17.72 22.68
C ALA A 347 -20.72 -16.80 23.03
N LYS A 348 -20.93 -15.74 22.24
CA LYS A 348 -22.08 -14.84 22.43
C LYS A 348 -23.43 -15.52 22.15
N HIS A 349 -23.49 -16.46 21.21
CA HIS A 349 -24.72 -17.20 20.88
C HIS A 349 -25.03 -18.30 21.92
N THR A 350 -24.02 -18.86 22.59
CA THR A 350 -24.21 -19.89 23.64
C THR A 350 -24.60 -19.30 24.99
N HIS A 351 -24.42 -18.00 25.22
CA HIS A 351 -24.78 -17.30 26.46
C HIS A 351 -26.05 -16.42 26.35
N ALA A 352 -26.78 -16.50 25.24
CA ALA A 352 -28.11 -15.87 25.17
C ALA A 352 -29.04 -16.65 26.11
N PRO A 353 -29.66 -15.99 27.15
CA PRO A 353 -30.58 -16.69 28.03
C PRO A 353 -31.78 -17.18 27.22
N LEU A 354 -32.09 -18.47 27.36
CA LEU A 354 -33.38 -19.02 26.94
C LEU A 354 -34.46 -18.26 27.67
N ASN A 355 -35.13 -17.33 27.01
CA ASN A 355 -36.35 -16.79 27.51
C ASN A 355 -37.41 -17.91 27.49
N ILE A 356 -37.43 -18.69 28.55
CA ILE A 356 -38.57 -19.59 28.86
C ILE A 356 -39.64 -18.72 29.50
N ASN A 357 -40.46 -18.08 28.69
CA ASN A 357 -41.75 -17.60 29.15
C ASN A 357 -42.73 -18.76 28.99
N ALA A 358 -43.08 -19.35 30.15
CA ALA A 358 -44.22 -20.22 30.30
C ALA A 358 -45.52 -19.39 30.29
#